data_08157eb960de7cd78c72d3e19b813f71
#
_entry.id   08157eb960de7cd78c72d3e19b813f71
#
_cell.length_a   1.000
_cell.length_b   1.000
_cell.length_c   1.000
_cell.angle_alpha   90.00
_cell.angle_beta   90.00
_cell.angle_gamma   90.00
#
_symmetry.space_group_name_H-M   'P 1'
#
loop_
_entity.id
_entity.type
_entity.pdbx_description
1 polymer ?
#
loop_
_entity_poly.entity_id
_entity_poly.type
_entity_poly.pdbx_seq_one_letter_code
_entity_poly.pdbx_strand_id
1 'polypeptide(L)'
;MKDSLKISQKLSPRKYALFTGTLLLTSTGLITRVLGFFYRIFLSRTIGAEGLGLYNMVHPVFGICFALCAGSIQTAISQSVAANVRKGRSIFRTGLVISMSTSFVLAWLIIRFQDFLAGSILMEPRCAPLLTYIAVSVPCAAIHACINGYYY
;
A
#
# COMPACT_ATOMS: atom_id res chain seq x y z
N MET A 1 16.90 24.09 19.22
CA MET A 1 17.74 24.19 18.01
C MET A 1 19.23 24.07 18.28
N LYS A 2 19.78 24.53 19.42
CA LYS A 2 21.21 24.35 19.79
C LYS A 2 21.60 22.92 20.20
N ASP A 3 20.67 22.14 20.75
CA ASP A 3 20.95 20.77 21.18
C ASP A 3 21.00 19.78 19.99
N SER A 4 20.26 20.02 18.95
CA SER A 4 20.32 19.24 17.70
C SER A 4 21.67 19.38 17.00
N LEU A 5 22.30 20.55 17.07
CA LEU A 5 23.63 20.79 16.50
C LEU A 5 24.75 20.12 17.30
N LYS A 6 24.59 19.98 18.63
CA LYS A 6 25.56 19.28 19.48
C LYS A 6 25.54 17.74 19.31
N ILE A 7 24.37 17.18 19.00
CA ILE A 7 24.23 15.74 18.69
C ILE A 7 24.90 15.43 17.33
N SER A 8 24.78 16.32 16.36
CA SER A 8 25.40 16.19 15.03
C SER A 8 26.92 16.09 15.06
N GLN A 9 27.60 16.77 15.99
CA GLN A 9 29.08 16.76 16.09
C GLN A 9 29.66 15.48 16.70
N LYS A 10 28.86 14.63 17.36
CA LYS A 10 29.33 13.46 18.11
C LYS A 10 29.06 12.11 17.43
N LEU A 11 28.30 12.10 16.33
CA LEU A 11 27.95 10.88 15.59
C LEU A 11 28.81 10.74 14.33
N SER A 12 29.32 9.53 14.07
CA SER A 12 29.97 9.24 12.78
C SER A 12 28.99 9.55 11.62
N PRO A 13 29.48 9.99 10.45
CA PRO A 13 28.62 10.42 9.32
C PRO A 13 27.52 9.38 8.96
N ARG A 14 27.83 8.12 9.14
CA ARG A 14 26.91 7.00 8.89
C ARG A 14 25.77 6.92 9.92
N LYS A 15 26.06 7.17 11.20
CA LYS A 15 25.05 7.19 12.26
C LYS A 15 24.14 8.41 12.15
N TYR A 16 24.69 9.55 11.73
CA TYR A 16 23.91 10.76 11.48
C TYR A 16 22.92 10.57 10.33
N ALA A 17 23.34 9.97 9.21
CA ALA A 17 22.46 9.66 8.09
C ALA A 17 21.32 8.71 8.47
N LEU A 18 21.61 7.67 9.27
CA LEU A 18 20.59 6.75 9.76
C LEU A 18 19.58 7.45 10.70
N PHE A 19 20.07 8.27 11.63
CA PHE A 19 19.22 9.01 12.56
C PHE A 19 18.30 10.00 11.83
N THR A 20 18.86 10.75 10.88
CA THR A 20 18.09 11.70 10.05
C THR A 20 17.05 10.98 9.19
N GLY A 21 17.41 9.86 8.57
CA GLY A 21 16.49 9.05 7.79
C GLY A 21 15.34 8.49 8.63
N THR A 22 15.64 7.97 9.83
CA THR A 22 14.61 7.46 10.74
C THR A 22 13.70 8.58 11.22
N LEU A 23 14.25 9.75 11.58
CA LEU A 23 13.46 10.90 12.02
C LEU A 23 12.52 11.38 10.91
N LEU A 24 13.03 11.45 9.67
CA LEU A 24 12.24 11.85 8.51
C LEU A 24 11.08 10.88 8.26
N LEU A 25 11.35 9.57 8.26
CA LEU A 25 10.33 8.53 8.09
C LEU A 25 9.28 8.58 9.20
N THR A 26 9.69 8.74 10.45
CA THR A 26 8.77 8.85 11.58
C THR A 26 7.90 10.09 11.49
N SER A 27 8.49 11.24 11.14
CA SER A 27 7.76 12.50 10.96
C SER A 27 6.73 12.40 9.82
N THR A 28 7.14 11.84 8.68
CA THR A 28 6.24 11.62 7.54
C THR A 28 5.10 10.66 7.91
N GLY A 29 5.41 9.58 8.63
CA GLY A 29 4.39 8.63 9.11
C GLY A 29 3.40 9.28 10.07
N LEU A 30 3.84 10.17 10.96
CA LEU A 30 2.97 10.91 11.86
C LEU A 30 2.05 11.87 11.10
N ILE A 31 2.60 12.64 10.18
CA ILE A 31 1.83 13.57 9.32
C ILE A 31 0.76 12.81 8.55
N THR A 32 1.12 11.67 7.95
CA THR A 32 0.17 10.85 7.20
C THR A 32 -0.97 10.32 8.08
N ARG A 33 -0.69 9.95 9.33
CA ARG A 33 -1.72 9.51 10.28
C ARG A 33 -2.66 10.65 10.66
N VAL A 34 -2.13 11.84 10.88
CA VAL A 34 -2.94 13.04 11.18
C VAL A 34 -3.83 13.39 9.99
N LEU A 35 -3.28 13.39 8.77
CA LEU A 35 -4.07 13.59 7.54
C LEU A 35 -5.15 12.52 7.37
N GLY A 36 -4.84 11.25 7.64
CA GLY A 36 -5.80 10.15 7.60
C GLY A 36 -6.94 10.31 8.61
N PHE A 37 -6.64 10.87 9.79
CA PHE A 37 -7.67 11.18 10.78
C PHE A 37 -8.63 12.27 10.28
N PHE A 38 -8.12 13.38 9.75
CA PHE A 38 -8.95 14.44 9.16
C PHE A 38 -9.75 13.93 7.97
N TYR A 39 -9.14 13.11 7.11
CA TYR A 39 -9.84 12.47 6.00
C TYR A 39 -11.03 11.63 6.46
N ARG A 40 -10.88 10.83 7.52
CA ARG A 40 -11.98 10.03 8.07
C ARG A 40 -13.11 10.88 8.63
N ILE A 41 -12.80 12.01 9.31
CA ILE A 41 -13.81 12.95 9.79
C ILE A 41 -14.57 13.55 8.61
N PHE A 42 -13.86 13.99 7.58
CA PHE A 42 -14.47 14.54 6.37
C PHE A 42 -15.38 13.51 5.68
N LEU A 43 -14.87 12.29 5.53
CA LEU A 43 -15.62 11.19 4.91
C LEU A 43 -16.89 10.87 5.69
N SER A 44 -16.80 10.78 7.01
CA SER A 44 -17.95 10.53 7.89
C SER A 44 -19.04 11.62 7.77
N ARG A 45 -18.64 12.87 7.59
CA ARG A 45 -19.59 13.99 7.41
C ARG A 45 -20.22 14.01 6.02
N THR A 46 -19.52 13.50 5.01
CA THR A 46 -19.97 13.56 3.60
C THR A 46 -20.84 12.35 3.24
N ILE A 47 -20.44 11.14 3.62
CA ILE A 47 -21.14 9.89 3.28
C ILE A 47 -21.99 9.35 4.42
N GLY A 48 -21.89 9.95 5.60
CA GLY A 48 -22.58 9.50 6.80
C GLY A 48 -21.93 8.27 7.46
N ALA A 49 -22.45 7.90 8.61
CA ALA A 49 -21.92 6.78 9.40
C ALA A 49 -22.14 5.42 8.70
N GLU A 50 -23.27 5.27 7.99
CA GLU A 50 -23.59 4.05 7.26
C GLU A 50 -22.61 3.80 6.10
N GLY A 51 -22.35 4.83 5.26
CA GLY A 51 -21.38 4.73 4.17
C GLY A 51 -19.96 4.47 4.65
N LEU A 52 -19.55 5.08 5.78
CA LEU A 52 -18.26 4.81 6.39
C LEU A 52 -18.17 3.37 6.93
N GLY A 53 -19.28 2.83 7.45
CA GLY A 53 -19.39 1.44 7.86
C GLY A 53 -19.12 0.47 6.69
N LEU A 54 -19.80 0.67 5.57
CA LEU A 54 -19.61 -0.12 4.35
C LEU A 54 -18.16 -0.05 3.83
N TYR A 55 -17.58 1.14 3.81
CA TYR A 55 -16.17 1.33 3.42
C TYR A 55 -15.22 0.54 4.32
N ASN A 56 -15.43 0.57 5.64
CA ASN A 56 -14.59 -0.14 6.59
C ASN A 56 -14.74 -1.67 6.48
N MET A 57 -15.92 -2.18 6.09
CA MET A 57 -16.13 -3.61 5.86
C MET A 57 -15.37 -4.13 4.63
N VAL A 58 -15.28 -3.33 3.59
CA VAL A 58 -14.63 -3.72 2.33
C VAL A 58 -13.11 -3.51 2.36
N HIS A 59 -12.61 -2.61 3.21
CA HIS A 59 -11.20 -2.29 3.32
C HIS A 59 -10.28 -3.49 3.67
N PRO A 60 -10.64 -4.44 4.55
CA PRO A 60 -9.85 -5.64 4.81
C PRO A 60 -9.68 -6.53 3.58
N VAL A 61 -10.70 -6.63 2.73
CA VAL A 61 -10.63 -7.39 1.46
C VAL A 61 -9.57 -6.78 0.55
N PHE A 62 -9.57 -5.45 0.41
CA PHE A 62 -8.52 -4.73 -0.31
C PHE A 62 -7.13 -4.98 0.28
N GLY A 63 -7.01 -4.96 1.62
CA GLY A 63 -5.75 -5.23 2.33
C GLY A 63 -5.17 -6.60 2.02
N ILE A 64 -6.00 -7.64 1.98
CA ILE A 64 -5.59 -9.01 1.62
C ILE A 64 -5.13 -9.05 0.16
N CYS A 65 -5.91 -8.48 -0.76
CA CYS A 65 -5.56 -8.42 -2.18
C CYS A 65 -4.25 -7.66 -2.41
N PHE A 66 -4.07 -6.54 -1.72
CA PHE A 66 -2.84 -5.76 -1.79
C PHE A 66 -1.64 -6.54 -1.25
N ALA A 67 -1.78 -7.23 -0.13
CA ALA A 67 -0.71 -8.04 0.45
C ALA A 67 -0.25 -9.16 -0.50
N LEU A 68 -1.20 -9.82 -1.16
CA LEU A 68 -0.91 -10.90 -2.10
C LEU A 68 -0.27 -10.40 -3.41
N CYS A 69 -0.79 -9.31 -3.98
CA CYS A 69 -0.35 -8.83 -5.31
C CYS A 69 0.80 -7.85 -5.27
N ALA A 70 0.93 -7.09 -4.19
CA ALA A 70 1.83 -5.95 -4.13
C ALA A 70 2.92 -6.11 -3.06
N GLY A 71 2.56 -6.45 -1.83
CA GLY A 71 3.49 -6.44 -0.70
C GLY A 71 4.65 -7.42 -0.84
N SER A 72 4.38 -8.67 -1.21
CA SER A 72 5.40 -9.70 -1.41
C SER A 72 6.29 -9.42 -2.62
N ILE A 73 5.71 -8.94 -3.72
CA ILE A 73 6.43 -8.64 -4.97
C ILE A 73 7.30 -7.40 -4.81
N GLN A 74 6.84 -6.37 -4.11
CA GLN A 74 7.64 -5.20 -3.78
C GLN A 74 8.93 -5.59 -3.06
N THR A 75 8.83 -6.42 -2.02
CA THR A 75 9.98 -6.89 -1.26
C THR A 75 10.94 -7.74 -2.11
N ALA A 76 10.39 -8.64 -2.92
CA ALA A 76 11.17 -9.49 -3.81
C ALA A 76 11.94 -8.67 -4.87
N ILE A 77 11.32 -7.67 -5.47
CA ILE A 77 11.96 -6.77 -6.44
C ILE A 77 13.09 -5.99 -5.75
N SER A 78 12.82 -5.37 -4.61
CA SER A 78 13.81 -4.59 -3.85
C SER A 78 15.06 -5.42 -3.51
N GLN A 79 14.86 -6.62 -2.96
CA GLN A 79 15.97 -7.53 -2.63
C GLN A 79 16.75 -8.00 -3.88
N SER A 80 16.04 -8.35 -4.94
CA SER A 80 16.65 -8.84 -6.17
C SER A 80 17.44 -7.75 -6.91
N VAL A 81 16.95 -6.53 -6.93
CA VAL A 81 17.63 -5.36 -7.51
C VAL A 81 18.87 -5.01 -6.68
N ALA A 82 18.77 -5.03 -5.34
CA ALA A 82 19.91 -4.80 -4.45
C ALA A 82 21.02 -5.84 -4.65
N ALA A 83 20.65 -7.10 -4.89
CA ALA A 83 21.62 -8.18 -5.15
C ALA A 83 22.30 -8.09 -6.53
N ASN A 84 21.61 -7.57 -7.55
CA ASN A 84 22.08 -7.55 -8.94
C ASN A 84 21.72 -6.25 -9.68
N VAL A 85 22.37 -5.15 -9.35
CA VAL A 85 22.11 -3.82 -9.93
C VAL A 85 22.19 -3.82 -11.46
N ARG A 86 23.11 -4.60 -12.07
CA ARG A 86 23.26 -4.70 -13.53
C ARG A 86 22.02 -5.26 -14.24
N LYS A 87 21.25 -6.12 -13.57
CA LYS A 87 20.03 -6.76 -14.10
C LYS A 87 18.74 -6.09 -13.62
N GLY A 88 18.83 -4.95 -12.92
CA GLY A 88 17.69 -4.29 -12.30
C GLY A 88 16.49 -4.07 -13.23
N ARG A 89 16.73 -3.63 -14.46
CA ARG A 89 15.66 -3.44 -15.46
C ARG A 89 14.96 -4.75 -15.86
N SER A 90 15.70 -5.84 -15.98
CA SER A 90 15.12 -7.14 -16.30
C SER A 90 14.29 -7.66 -15.14
N ILE A 91 14.79 -7.54 -13.92
CA ILE A 91 14.10 -7.92 -12.69
C ILE A 91 12.80 -7.13 -12.55
N PHE A 92 12.85 -5.81 -12.76
CA PHE A 92 11.67 -4.94 -12.72
C PHE A 92 10.61 -5.37 -13.75
N ARG A 93 11.00 -5.61 -15.00
CA ARG A 93 10.07 -6.06 -16.04
C ARG A 93 9.42 -7.39 -15.70
N THR A 94 10.20 -8.35 -15.25
CA THR A 94 9.66 -9.66 -14.85
C THR A 94 8.72 -9.54 -13.65
N GLY A 95 9.11 -8.78 -12.63
CA GLY A 95 8.26 -8.50 -11.47
C GLY A 95 6.96 -7.79 -11.84
N LEU A 96 7.03 -6.81 -12.77
CA LEU A 96 5.84 -6.11 -13.25
C LEU A 96 4.87 -7.06 -13.98
N VAL A 97 5.38 -7.91 -14.87
CA VAL A 97 4.55 -8.87 -15.61
C VAL A 97 3.86 -9.86 -14.65
N ILE A 98 4.60 -10.42 -13.69
CA ILE A 98 4.05 -11.33 -12.70
C ILE A 98 3.00 -10.63 -11.84
N SER A 99 3.30 -9.43 -11.33
CA SER A 99 2.40 -8.65 -10.51
C SER A 99 1.12 -8.27 -11.25
N MET A 100 1.22 -7.83 -12.48
CA MET A 100 0.07 -7.50 -13.31
C MET A 100 -0.79 -8.73 -13.62
N SER A 101 -0.16 -9.84 -13.99
CA SER A 101 -0.88 -11.09 -14.26
C SER A 101 -1.66 -11.57 -13.02
N THR A 102 -1.01 -11.60 -11.86
CA THR A 102 -1.65 -11.96 -10.59
C THR A 102 -2.77 -10.99 -10.21
N SER A 103 -2.57 -9.68 -10.41
CA SER A 103 -3.57 -8.66 -10.12
C SER A 103 -4.80 -8.77 -11.01
N PHE A 104 -4.63 -9.06 -12.30
CA PHE A 104 -5.76 -9.26 -13.21
C PHE A 104 -6.56 -10.51 -12.86
N VAL A 105 -5.88 -11.61 -12.52
CA VAL A 105 -6.56 -12.83 -12.06
C VAL A 105 -7.36 -12.56 -10.78
N LEU A 106 -6.77 -11.86 -9.82
CA LEU A 106 -7.43 -11.53 -8.57
C LEU A 106 -8.61 -10.55 -8.77
N ALA A 107 -8.45 -9.53 -9.60
CA ALA A 107 -9.51 -8.61 -9.95
C ALA A 107 -10.68 -9.33 -10.64
N TRP A 108 -10.39 -10.23 -11.57
CA TRP A 108 -11.40 -11.06 -12.21
C TRP A 108 -12.13 -11.96 -11.22
N LEU A 109 -11.40 -12.60 -10.30
CA LEU A 109 -11.99 -13.41 -9.23
C LEU A 109 -12.92 -12.59 -8.33
N ILE A 110 -12.50 -11.40 -7.91
CA ILE A 110 -13.33 -10.52 -7.07
C ILE A 110 -14.63 -10.16 -7.81
N ILE A 111 -14.54 -9.74 -9.07
CA ILE A 111 -15.71 -9.38 -9.88
C ILE A 111 -16.63 -10.60 -10.08
N ARG A 112 -16.06 -11.78 -10.30
CA ARG A 112 -16.84 -13.01 -10.53
C ARG A 112 -17.58 -13.49 -9.28
N PHE A 113 -16.98 -13.28 -8.11
CA PHE A 113 -17.49 -13.74 -6.82
C PHE A 113 -17.99 -12.61 -5.92
N GLN A 114 -18.19 -11.39 -6.45
CA GLN A 114 -18.58 -10.22 -5.66
C GLN A 114 -19.88 -10.43 -4.87
N ASP A 115 -20.90 -11.05 -5.47
CA ASP A 115 -22.19 -11.28 -4.83
C ASP A 115 -22.07 -12.31 -3.68
N PHE A 116 -21.24 -13.33 -3.88
CA PHE A 116 -20.93 -14.30 -2.82
C PHE A 116 -20.13 -13.66 -1.68
N LEU A 117 -19.12 -12.84 -2.00
CA LEU A 117 -18.35 -12.12 -1.00
C LEU A 117 -19.22 -11.14 -0.21
N ALA A 118 -20.05 -10.38 -0.89
CA ALA A 118 -20.95 -9.41 -0.26
C ALA A 118 -22.03 -10.08 0.59
N GLY A 119 -22.65 -11.15 0.08
CA GLY A 119 -23.75 -11.81 0.77
C GLY A 119 -23.33 -12.78 1.86
N SER A 120 -22.28 -13.59 1.63
CA SER A 120 -21.88 -14.67 2.56
C SER A 120 -20.76 -14.28 3.52
N ILE A 121 -19.81 -13.44 3.10
CA ILE A 121 -18.65 -13.07 3.92
C ILE A 121 -18.90 -11.74 4.63
N LEU A 122 -19.31 -10.71 3.89
CA LEU A 122 -19.56 -9.39 4.44
C LEU A 122 -20.98 -9.26 5.04
N MET A 123 -21.89 -10.20 4.73
CA MET A 123 -23.30 -10.21 5.17
C MET A 123 -24.05 -8.89 4.84
N GLU A 124 -23.55 -8.14 3.84
CA GLU A 124 -24.11 -6.87 3.43
C GLU A 124 -24.07 -6.75 1.89
N PRO A 125 -25.20 -7.04 1.19
CA PRO A 125 -25.26 -7.02 -0.27
C PRO A 125 -24.88 -5.66 -0.90
N ARG A 126 -25.05 -4.57 -0.15
CA ARG A 126 -24.66 -3.22 -0.60
C ARG A 126 -23.15 -3.03 -0.80
N CYS A 127 -22.34 -3.96 -0.32
CA CYS A 127 -20.88 -3.95 -0.55
C CYS A 127 -20.50 -4.44 -1.94
N ALA A 128 -21.36 -5.12 -2.69
CA ALA A 128 -21.05 -5.67 -4.02
C ALA A 128 -20.48 -4.62 -5.00
N PRO A 129 -21.11 -3.44 -5.21
CA PRO A 129 -20.55 -2.42 -6.10
C PRO A 129 -19.20 -1.88 -5.60
N LEU A 130 -18.98 -1.77 -4.28
CA LEU A 130 -17.70 -1.32 -3.73
C LEU A 130 -16.57 -2.33 -4.01
N LEU A 131 -16.87 -3.64 -3.98
CA LEU A 131 -15.92 -4.69 -4.35
C LEU A 131 -15.47 -4.57 -5.81
N THR A 132 -16.35 -4.17 -6.72
CA THR A 132 -16.00 -3.91 -8.12
C THR A 132 -14.99 -2.76 -8.24
N TYR A 133 -15.20 -1.65 -7.53
CA TYR A 133 -14.23 -0.53 -7.53
C TYR A 133 -12.87 -0.95 -6.95
N ILE A 134 -12.88 -1.77 -5.91
CA ILE A 134 -11.64 -2.33 -5.35
C ILE A 134 -10.94 -3.21 -6.38
N ALA A 135 -11.66 -4.09 -7.07
CA ALA A 135 -11.08 -4.96 -8.08
C ALA A 135 -10.32 -4.18 -9.17
N VAL A 136 -10.88 -3.04 -9.60
CA VAL A 136 -10.22 -2.14 -10.58
C VAL A 136 -8.99 -1.44 -9.97
N SER A 137 -8.99 -1.15 -8.67
CA SER A 137 -7.86 -0.48 -8.01
C SER A 137 -6.66 -1.41 -7.74
N VAL A 138 -6.87 -2.74 -7.67
CA VAL A 138 -5.81 -3.72 -7.40
C VAL A 138 -4.67 -3.69 -8.43
N PRO A 139 -4.90 -3.69 -9.76
CA PRO A 139 -3.83 -3.57 -10.74
C PRO A 139 -3.05 -2.25 -10.63
N CYS A 140 -3.72 -1.15 -10.33
CA CYS A 140 -3.05 0.14 -10.13
C CYS A 140 -2.12 0.11 -8.90
N ALA A 141 -2.58 -0.50 -7.81
CA ALA A 141 -1.79 -0.70 -6.61
C ALA A 141 -0.57 -1.61 -6.85
N ALA A 142 -0.72 -2.63 -7.70
CA ALA A 142 0.36 -3.52 -8.10
C ALA A 142 1.46 -2.80 -8.89
N ILE A 143 1.11 -1.93 -9.82
CA ILE A 143 2.07 -1.08 -10.56
C ILE A 143 2.82 -0.18 -9.59
N HIS A 144 2.10 0.51 -8.70
CA HIS A 144 2.69 1.38 -7.69
C HIS A 144 3.69 0.64 -6.79
N ALA A 145 3.34 -0.57 -6.33
CA ALA A 145 4.22 -1.39 -5.51
C ALA A 145 5.48 -1.86 -6.25
N CYS A 146 5.37 -2.21 -7.55
CA CYS A 146 6.52 -2.57 -8.37
C CYS A 146 7.48 -1.38 -8.54
N ILE A 147 6.96 -0.19 -8.78
CA ILE A 147 7.77 1.03 -8.88
C ILE A 147 8.48 1.31 -7.56
N ASN A 148 7.77 1.27 -6.45
CA ASN A 148 8.38 1.44 -5.13
C ASN A 148 9.46 0.40 -4.85
N GLY A 149 9.22 -0.88 -5.15
CA GLY A 149 10.21 -1.94 -4.96
C GLY A 149 11.47 -1.78 -5.80
N TYR A 150 11.39 -1.10 -6.94
CA TYR A 150 12.55 -0.83 -7.78
C TYR A 150 13.41 0.35 -7.27
N TYR A 151 12.78 1.37 -6.69
CA TYR A 151 13.46 2.59 -6.22
C TYR A 151 13.88 2.56 -4.74
N TYR A 152 13.35 1.65 -3.95
CA TYR A 152 13.73 1.42 -2.55
C TYR A 152 14.81 0.35 -2.41
#